data_a51311bdc9005a004d439a8891253f4f
#
_entry.id   a51311bdc9005a004d439a8891253f4f
#
_cell.length_a   1.000
_cell.length_b   1.000
_cell.length_c   1.000
_cell.angle_alpha   90.00
_cell.angle_beta   90.00
_cell.angle_gamma   90.00
#
_symmetry.space_group_name_H-M   'P 1'
#
loop_
_entity.id
_entity.type
_entity.pdbx_description
1 polymer ?
#
loop_
_entity_poly.entity_id
_entity_poly.type
_entity_poly.pdbx_seq_one_letter_code
_entity_poly.pdbx_strand_id
1 'polypeptide(L)'
;MGQRPSGAQIQLLGFVLGAVGWIGAAIAMGLVQWRVWHVRSAEVDSGVAWVGIWRACLCSNRLASPPLRVMSCQAMGAGEAFVPWEIAAAQPLMGTAVVAGALGKAAAVSGLWRVYLGRGCAGLAMRAAGCFHLLAGVCAIIPAGWNLSSVTGSRSITFPPRFGLPSSPQPQEVGAGIYVAIFSSGLLLLAGLLLLSYKTPVFFSNNKVHPSALDPWDRNSLVSGATILTENRLHADSFSEYSLASCGTDNPAFRTEEC
;
A
#
# COMPACT_ATOMS: atom_id res chain seq x y z
N MET A 1 12.66 34.31 -3.21
CA MET A 1 12.60 32.86 -3.58
C MET A 1 12.17 32.09 -2.35
N GLY A 2 10.87 31.76 -2.26
CA GLY A 2 10.34 31.00 -1.12
C GLY A 2 10.85 29.55 -1.18
N GLN A 3 11.55 29.11 -0.16
CA GLN A 3 11.87 27.69 0.04
C GLN A 3 10.54 26.94 0.13
N ARG A 4 10.24 26.15 -0.92
CA ARG A 4 9.15 25.17 -0.82
C ARG A 4 9.52 24.21 0.31
N PRO A 5 8.59 23.92 1.21
CA PRO A 5 8.89 23.01 2.29
C PRO A 5 9.29 21.65 1.67
N SER A 6 10.48 21.18 1.98
CA SER A 6 11.02 19.87 1.54
C SER A 6 10.06 18.71 1.81
N GLY A 7 9.14 18.89 2.75
CA GLY A 7 8.09 17.93 3.07
C GLY A 7 7.11 17.64 1.94
N ALA A 8 6.73 18.61 1.12
CA ALA A 8 5.78 18.40 0.03
C ALA A 8 6.34 17.51 -1.10
N GLN A 9 7.64 17.62 -1.37
CA GLN A 9 8.31 16.79 -2.37
C GLN A 9 8.37 15.32 -1.93
N ILE A 10 8.63 15.06 -0.64
CA ILE A 10 8.66 13.71 -0.08
C ILE A 10 7.27 13.06 -0.18
N GLN A 11 6.20 13.82 0.08
CA GLN A 11 4.83 13.30 -0.03
C GLN A 11 4.45 12.97 -1.48
N LEU A 12 4.84 13.82 -2.41
CA LEU A 12 4.64 13.58 -3.84
C LEU A 12 5.41 12.33 -4.30
N LEU A 13 6.66 12.18 -3.86
CA LEU A 13 7.45 10.98 -4.12
C LEU A 13 6.76 9.73 -3.56
N GLY A 14 6.31 9.77 -2.30
CA GLY A 14 5.56 8.68 -1.69
C GLY A 14 4.29 8.32 -2.48
N PHE A 15 3.58 9.33 -2.98
CA PHE A 15 2.41 9.12 -3.82
C PHE A 15 2.76 8.41 -5.14
N VAL A 16 3.80 8.85 -5.84
CA VAL A 16 4.24 8.26 -7.12
C VAL A 16 4.73 6.83 -6.92
N LEU A 17 5.61 6.58 -5.94
CA LEU A 17 6.11 5.24 -5.63
C LEU A 17 4.97 4.28 -5.28
N GLY A 18 4.03 4.75 -4.46
CA GLY A 18 2.84 3.96 -4.12
C GLY A 18 1.94 3.69 -5.34
N ALA A 19 1.87 4.59 -6.35
CA ALA A 19 1.13 4.34 -7.57
C ALA A 19 1.78 3.22 -8.40
N VAL A 20 3.09 3.31 -8.60
CA VAL A 20 3.86 2.28 -9.33
C VAL A 20 3.78 0.93 -8.60
N GLY A 21 3.96 0.93 -7.28
CA GLY A 21 3.85 -0.29 -6.47
C GLY A 21 2.46 -0.93 -6.53
N TRP A 22 1.40 -0.13 -6.47
CA TRP A 22 0.03 -0.63 -6.57
C TRP A 22 -0.30 -1.23 -7.94
N ILE A 23 0.09 -0.54 -9.03
CA ILE A 23 -0.07 -1.06 -10.38
C ILE A 23 0.71 -2.37 -10.54
N GLY A 24 1.96 -2.40 -10.07
CA GLY A 24 2.78 -3.61 -10.13
C GLY A 24 2.20 -4.77 -9.33
N ALA A 25 1.60 -4.52 -8.16
CA ALA A 25 0.91 -5.55 -7.37
C ALA A 25 -0.32 -6.10 -8.11
N ALA A 26 -1.10 -5.24 -8.78
CA ALA A 26 -2.22 -5.65 -9.60
C ALA A 26 -1.76 -6.50 -10.81
N ILE A 27 -0.67 -6.10 -11.47
CA ILE A 27 -0.06 -6.88 -12.54
C ILE A 27 0.41 -8.24 -12.02
N ALA A 28 1.16 -8.28 -10.92
CA ALA A 28 1.65 -9.51 -10.32
C ALA A 28 0.50 -10.47 -9.99
N MET A 29 -0.61 -9.96 -9.45
CA MET A 29 -1.80 -10.75 -9.15
C MET A 29 -2.40 -11.41 -10.40
N GLY A 30 -2.34 -10.74 -11.56
CA GLY A 30 -2.86 -11.25 -12.83
C GLY A 30 -1.91 -12.17 -13.59
N LEU A 31 -0.61 -12.15 -13.28
CA LEU A 31 0.40 -12.94 -14.00
C LEU A 31 0.22 -14.44 -13.73
N VAL A 32 0.31 -15.23 -14.80
CA VAL A 32 0.29 -16.71 -14.72
C VAL A 32 1.67 -17.28 -14.39
N GLN A 33 2.73 -16.47 -14.48
CA GLN A 33 4.12 -16.89 -14.34
C GLN A 33 4.64 -16.60 -12.93
N TRP A 34 4.04 -17.24 -11.90
CA TRP A 34 4.62 -17.24 -10.56
C TRP A 34 5.65 -18.36 -10.41
N ARG A 35 5.33 -19.53 -10.98
CA ARG A 35 6.23 -20.69 -11.05
C ARG A 35 6.29 -21.19 -12.48
N VAL A 36 7.47 -21.57 -12.92
CA VAL A 36 7.72 -22.14 -14.24
C VAL A 36 8.25 -23.55 -14.05
N TRP A 37 7.61 -24.52 -14.66
CA TRP A 37 7.95 -25.93 -14.57
C TRP A 37 8.30 -26.45 -15.96
N HIS A 38 9.46 -27.05 -16.10
CA HIS A 38 9.85 -27.79 -17.29
C HIS A 38 9.34 -29.22 -17.15
N VAL A 39 8.45 -29.60 -18.02
CA VAL A 39 7.78 -30.91 -17.95
C VAL A 39 8.26 -31.80 -19.08
N ARG A 40 8.66 -33.02 -18.73
CA ARG A 40 8.86 -34.14 -19.66
C ARG A 40 8.02 -35.32 -19.18
N SER A 41 7.23 -35.89 -20.06
CA SER A 41 6.50 -37.14 -19.82
C SER A 41 6.49 -38.00 -21.07
N ALA A 42 6.06 -39.25 -20.95
CA ALA A 42 5.95 -40.15 -22.09
C ALA A 42 4.99 -39.65 -23.18
N GLU A 43 4.04 -38.77 -22.83
CA GLU A 43 3.06 -38.22 -23.75
C GLU A 43 3.42 -36.80 -24.24
N VAL A 44 4.38 -36.14 -23.57
CA VAL A 44 4.80 -34.76 -23.83
C VAL A 44 6.31 -34.73 -23.98
N ASP A 45 6.78 -34.61 -25.20
CA ASP A 45 8.22 -34.63 -25.54
C ASP A 45 8.95 -33.45 -24.89
N SER A 46 8.34 -32.27 -24.87
CA SER A 46 8.79 -31.12 -24.13
C SER A 46 7.60 -30.18 -23.84
N GLY A 47 7.46 -29.75 -22.60
CA GLY A 47 6.41 -28.82 -22.20
C GLY A 47 6.89 -27.87 -21.13
N VAL A 48 6.23 -26.72 -21.07
CA VAL A 48 6.40 -25.74 -19.99
C VAL A 48 5.04 -25.52 -19.34
N ALA A 49 4.97 -25.71 -18.04
CA ALA A 49 3.80 -25.37 -17.25
C ALA A 49 4.06 -24.08 -16.47
N TRP A 50 3.14 -23.15 -16.55
CA TRP A 50 3.13 -21.92 -15.78
C TRP A 50 2.06 -22.03 -14.70
N VAL A 51 2.42 -21.78 -13.46
CA VAL A 51 1.50 -21.79 -12.34
C VAL A 51 1.44 -20.38 -11.76
N GLY A 52 0.29 -19.73 -11.90
CA GLY A 52 -0.03 -18.43 -11.33
C GLY A 52 -0.87 -18.58 -10.07
N ILE A 53 -1.43 -17.48 -9.61
CA ILE A 53 -2.31 -17.48 -8.43
C ILE A 53 -3.71 -18.00 -8.78
N TRP A 54 -4.23 -17.63 -9.96
CA TRP A 54 -5.62 -17.90 -10.34
C TRP A 54 -5.78 -19.02 -11.37
N ARG A 55 -4.71 -19.35 -12.08
CA ARG A 55 -4.74 -20.36 -13.13
C ARG A 55 -3.38 -21.01 -13.32
N ALA A 56 -3.41 -22.27 -13.75
CA ALA A 56 -2.25 -22.99 -14.26
C ALA A 56 -2.42 -23.19 -15.78
N CYS A 57 -1.37 -23.02 -16.53
CA CYS A 57 -1.35 -23.19 -17.99
C CYS A 57 -0.23 -24.14 -18.38
N LEU A 58 -0.53 -25.12 -19.21
CA LEU A 58 0.42 -26.06 -19.81
C LEU A 58 0.56 -25.75 -21.31
N CYS A 59 1.77 -25.50 -21.75
CA CYS A 59 2.12 -25.44 -23.16
C CYS A 59 2.92 -26.72 -23.51
N SER A 60 2.33 -27.59 -24.30
CA SER A 60 2.97 -28.83 -24.72
C SER A 60 3.15 -28.90 -26.23
N ASN A 61 4.31 -29.38 -26.66
CA ASN A 61 4.53 -29.79 -28.03
C ASN A 61 4.08 -31.26 -28.11
N ARG A 62 2.92 -31.52 -28.70
CA ARG A 62 2.52 -32.88 -29.03
C ARG A 62 3.25 -33.31 -30.29
N LEU A 63 3.75 -34.52 -30.30
CA LEU A 63 4.21 -35.22 -31.51
C LEU A 63 3.03 -35.47 -32.46
N ALA A 64 2.55 -34.41 -33.10
CA ALA A 64 1.62 -34.49 -34.20
C ALA A 64 2.33 -33.95 -35.43
N SER A 65 2.12 -34.54 -36.57
CA SER A 65 2.64 -34.08 -37.85
C SER A 65 1.56 -33.26 -38.56
N PRO A 66 1.62 -31.91 -38.56
CA PRO A 66 2.68 -31.00 -38.14
C PRO A 66 2.66 -30.74 -36.62
N PRO A 67 3.81 -30.29 -36.01
CA PRO A 67 3.89 -30.02 -34.57
C PRO A 67 2.92 -28.91 -34.17
N LEU A 68 1.86 -29.28 -33.46
CA LEU A 68 0.83 -28.39 -32.98
C LEU A 68 1.15 -27.99 -31.54
N ARG A 69 1.45 -26.72 -31.33
CA ARG A 69 1.64 -26.15 -30.01
C ARG A 69 0.28 -25.91 -29.37
N VAL A 70 -0.07 -26.71 -28.38
CA VAL A 70 -1.35 -26.61 -27.67
C VAL A 70 -1.13 -25.97 -26.32
N MET A 71 -1.84 -24.87 -26.02
CA MET A 71 -1.87 -24.26 -24.71
C MET A 71 -3.21 -24.60 -24.03
N SER A 72 -3.13 -25.24 -22.89
CA SER A 72 -4.30 -25.59 -22.06
C SER A 72 -4.16 -24.89 -20.73
N CYS A 73 -5.20 -24.15 -20.31
CA CYS A 73 -5.25 -23.47 -19.02
C CYS A 73 -6.41 -23.97 -18.17
N GLN A 74 -6.20 -24.10 -16.86
CA GLN A 74 -7.21 -24.41 -15.89
C GLN A 74 -7.19 -23.38 -14.76
N ALA A 75 -8.38 -22.94 -14.34
CA ALA A 75 -8.53 -22.09 -13.16
C ALA A 75 -8.19 -22.88 -11.88
N MET A 76 -7.67 -22.19 -10.87
CA MET A 76 -7.33 -22.73 -9.56
C MET A 76 -8.13 -22.01 -8.49
N GLY A 77 -9.05 -22.72 -7.84
CA GLY A 77 -9.79 -22.21 -6.68
C GLY A 77 -9.10 -22.57 -5.37
N ALA A 78 -9.14 -21.70 -4.38
CA ALA A 78 -8.51 -21.92 -3.08
C ALA A 78 -9.00 -23.18 -2.34
N GLY A 79 -10.18 -23.71 -2.70
CA GLY A 79 -10.76 -24.93 -2.11
C GLY A 79 -10.43 -26.22 -2.84
N GLU A 80 -9.66 -26.19 -3.93
CA GLU A 80 -9.33 -27.37 -4.69
C GLU A 80 -8.14 -28.12 -4.08
N ALA A 81 -8.25 -29.45 -3.94
CA ALA A 81 -7.28 -30.27 -3.25
C ALA A 81 -5.87 -30.29 -3.87
N PHE A 82 -5.75 -29.96 -5.15
CA PHE A 82 -4.46 -29.89 -5.84
C PHE A 82 -3.75 -28.53 -5.69
N VAL A 83 -4.44 -27.51 -5.18
CA VAL A 83 -3.85 -26.17 -5.02
C VAL A 83 -3.00 -26.13 -3.75
N PRO A 84 -1.70 -25.82 -3.85
CA PRO A 84 -0.83 -25.74 -2.68
C PRO A 84 -1.20 -24.53 -1.80
N TRP A 85 -0.93 -24.68 -0.51
CA TRP A 85 -1.28 -23.68 0.52
C TRP A 85 -0.76 -22.29 0.23
N GLU A 86 0.44 -22.18 -0.32
CA GLU A 86 1.06 -20.91 -0.65
C GLU A 86 0.34 -20.16 -1.78
N ILE A 87 -0.29 -20.89 -2.70
CA ILE A 87 -1.12 -20.32 -3.77
C ILE A 87 -2.51 -19.98 -3.23
N ALA A 88 -3.10 -20.90 -2.45
CA ALA A 88 -4.40 -20.67 -1.83
C ALA A 88 -4.39 -19.45 -0.93
N ALA A 89 -3.32 -19.23 -0.15
CA ALA A 89 -3.13 -18.04 0.68
C ALA A 89 -2.82 -16.79 -0.14
N ALA A 90 -2.14 -16.93 -1.28
CA ALA A 90 -1.81 -15.79 -2.15
C ALA A 90 -3.07 -15.14 -2.75
N GLN A 91 -4.12 -15.89 -3.02
CA GLN A 91 -5.36 -15.36 -3.61
C GLN A 91 -5.98 -14.24 -2.75
N PRO A 92 -6.36 -14.47 -1.48
CA PRO A 92 -6.95 -13.43 -0.65
C PRO A 92 -5.94 -12.34 -0.27
N LEU A 93 -4.68 -12.69 -0.04
CA LEU A 93 -3.67 -11.70 0.34
C LEU A 93 -3.37 -10.71 -0.77
N MET A 94 -3.19 -11.17 -2.00
CA MET A 94 -2.98 -10.27 -3.15
C MET A 94 -4.23 -9.45 -3.46
N GLY A 95 -5.42 -10.03 -3.33
CA GLY A 95 -6.68 -9.29 -3.44
C GLY A 95 -6.77 -8.16 -2.40
N THR A 96 -6.46 -8.47 -1.14
CA THR A 96 -6.41 -7.48 -0.06
C THR A 96 -5.36 -6.40 -0.32
N ALA A 97 -4.19 -6.77 -0.85
CA ALA A 97 -3.15 -5.81 -1.21
C ALA A 97 -3.62 -4.79 -2.27
N VAL A 98 -4.32 -5.26 -3.30
CA VAL A 98 -4.85 -4.39 -4.36
C VAL A 98 -5.95 -3.47 -3.82
N VAL A 99 -6.88 -3.99 -3.00
CA VAL A 99 -7.95 -3.17 -2.40
C VAL A 99 -7.37 -2.14 -1.42
N ALA A 100 -6.50 -2.57 -0.51
CA ALA A 100 -5.85 -1.65 0.43
C ALA A 100 -5.03 -0.58 -0.30
N GLY A 101 -4.29 -0.95 -1.34
CA GLY A 101 -3.55 0.01 -2.18
C GLY A 101 -4.46 1.03 -2.85
N ALA A 102 -5.63 0.63 -3.35
CA ALA A 102 -6.63 1.54 -3.91
C ALA A 102 -7.15 2.54 -2.87
N LEU A 103 -7.51 2.06 -1.67
CA LEU A 103 -7.93 2.91 -0.55
C LEU A 103 -6.82 3.86 -0.12
N GLY A 104 -5.56 3.37 -0.08
CA GLY A 104 -4.39 4.20 0.19
C GLY A 104 -4.20 5.31 -0.85
N LYS A 105 -4.46 5.03 -2.14
CA LYS A 105 -4.44 6.04 -3.20
C LYS A 105 -5.52 7.09 -3.01
N ALA A 106 -6.75 6.69 -2.76
CA ALA A 106 -7.86 7.61 -2.52
C ALA A 106 -7.57 8.54 -1.33
N ALA A 107 -7.06 7.97 -0.22
CA ALA A 107 -6.64 8.74 0.94
C ALA A 107 -5.48 9.69 0.63
N ALA A 108 -4.47 9.26 -0.13
CA ALA A 108 -3.35 10.11 -0.51
C ALA A 108 -3.75 11.27 -1.41
N VAL A 109 -4.63 11.03 -2.39
CA VAL A 109 -5.20 12.10 -3.25
C VAL A 109 -5.96 13.11 -2.40
N SER A 110 -6.83 12.64 -1.50
CA SER A 110 -7.58 13.54 -0.61
C SER A 110 -6.66 14.33 0.33
N GLY A 111 -5.59 13.71 0.83
CA GLY A 111 -4.58 14.36 1.65
C GLY A 111 -3.82 15.45 0.90
N LEU A 112 -3.30 15.14 -0.29
CA LEU A 112 -2.60 16.10 -1.15
C LEU A 112 -3.50 17.27 -1.55
N TRP A 113 -4.76 16.99 -1.90
CA TRP A 113 -5.75 18.01 -2.23
C TRP A 113 -5.99 18.98 -1.07
N ARG A 114 -6.13 18.46 0.16
CA ARG A 114 -6.28 19.27 1.38
C ARG A 114 -5.03 20.11 1.67
N VAL A 115 -3.84 19.54 1.48
CA VAL A 115 -2.56 20.28 1.60
C VAL A 115 -2.51 21.42 0.60
N TYR A 116 -2.90 21.17 -0.65
CA TYR A 116 -2.89 22.18 -1.71
C TYR A 116 -3.87 23.32 -1.44
N LEU A 117 -5.06 23.02 -0.92
CA LEU A 117 -6.08 24.01 -0.58
C LEU A 117 -5.86 24.67 0.79
N GLY A 118 -4.83 24.29 1.55
CA GLY A 118 -4.60 24.80 2.91
C GLY A 118 -5.68 24.42 3.92
N ARG A 119 -6.45 23.36 3.65
CA ARG A 119 -7.52 22.88 4.55
C ARG A 119 -6.95 22.05 5.69
N GLY A 120 -7.62 22.08 6.85
CA GLY A 120 -7.30 21.22 7.99
C GLY A 120 -7.45 19.72 7.69
N CYS A 121 -7.06 18.87 8.64
CA CYS A 121 -7.20 17.40 8.57
C CYS A 121 -6.39 16.68 7.46
N ALA A 122 -5.47 17.39 6.78
CA ALA A 122 -4.58 16.77 5.79
C ALA A 122 -3.69 15.68 6.40
N GLY A 123 -3.27 15.86 7.66
CA GLY A 123 -2.43 14.91 8.38
C GLY A 123 -3.10 13.56 8.62
N LEU A 124 -4.39 13.52 8.92
CA LEU A 124 -5.14 12.28 9.08
C LEU A 124 -5.22 11.50 7.77
N ALA A 125 -5.57 12.18 6.67
CA ALA A 125 -5.64 11.54 5.36
C ALA A 125 -4.27 10.97 4.91
N MET A 126 -3.17 11.70 5.17
CA MET A 126 -1.83 11.21 4.86
C MET A 126 -1.42 10.00 5.71
N ARG A 127 -1.77 9.99 7.01
CA ARG A 127 -1.52 8.84 7.87
C ARG A 127 -2.33 7.62 7.43
N ALA A 128 -3.62 7.80 7.12
CA ALA A 128 -4.46 6.74 6.59
C ALA A 128 -3.89 6.17 5.28
N ALA A 129 -3.47 7.04 4.36
CA ALA A 129 -2.81 6.63 3.12
C ALA A 129 -1.55 5.80 3.40
N GLY A 130 -0.69 6.24 4.32
CA GLY A 130 0.51 5.51 4.71
C GLY A 130 0.20 4.14 5.30
N CYS A 131 -0.76 4.04 6.22
CA CYS A 131 -1.19 2.77 6.81
C CYS A 131 -1.73 1.79 5.76
N PHE A 132 -2.56 2.25 4.83
CA PHE A 132 -3.08 1.40 3.77
C PHE A 132 -1.99 0.92 2.81
N HIS A 133 -0.98 1.76 2.48
CA HIS A 133 0.14 1.33 1.66
C HIS A 133 1.03 0.31 2.38
N LEU A 134 1.27 0.47 3.69
CA LEU A 134 1.98 -0.52 4.48
C LEU A 134 1.23 -1.85 4.53
N LEU A 135 -0.08 -1.82 4.77
CA LEU A 135 -0.92 -3.01 4.75
C LEU A 135 -0.85 -3.71 3.38
N ALA A 136 -0.98 -2.95 2.28
CA ALA A 136 -0.88 -3.48 0.94
C ALA A 136 0.49 -4.12 0.67
N GLY A 137 1.58 -3.48 1.08
CA GLY A 137 2.93 -3.99 0.94
C GLY A 137 3.16 -5.28 1.73
N VAL A 138 2.68 -5.35 2.97
CA VAL A 138 2.77 -6.57 3.80
C VAL A 138 1.95 -7.70 3.19
N CYS A 139 0.71 -7.43 2.75
CA CYS A 139 -0.13 -8.44 2.12
C CYS A 139 0.44 -8.95 0.80
N ALA A 140 1.25 -8.16 0.07
CA ALA A 140 1.89 -8.60 -1.17
C ALA A 140 3.22 -9.34 -0.94
N ILE A 141 4.03 -8.92 0.06
CA ILE A 141 5.34 -9.55 0.29
C ILE A 141 5.23 -10.95 0.88
N ILE A 142 4.23 -11.21 1.74
CA ILE A 142 4.05 -12.51 2.38
C ILE A 142 3.86 -13.62 1.34
N PRO A 143 2.88 -13.57 0.42
CA PRO A 143 2.69 -14.63 -0.56
C PRO A 143 3.86 -14.72 -1.55
N ALA A 144 4.49 -13.59 -1.91
CA ALA A 144 5.65 -13.59 -2.79
C ALA A 144 6.85 -14.31 -2.14
N GLY A 145 7.15 -14.00 -0.90
CA GLY A 145 8.22 -14.66 -0.15
C GLY A 145 7.96 -16.14 0.11
N TRP A 146 6.71 -16.50 0.44
CA TRP A 146 6.32 -17.89 0.65
C TRP A 146 6.45 -18.71 -0.65
N ASN A 147 5.93 -18.18 -1.76
CA ASN A 147 6.09 -18.84 -3.06
C ASN A 147 7.54 -18.93 -3.49
N LEU A 148 8.35 -17.88 -3.28
CA LEU A 148 9.79 -17.91 -3.54
C LEU A 148 10.48 -19.03 -2.74
N SER A 149 10.23 -19.13 -1.45
CA SER A 149 10.77 -20.19 -0.58
C SER A 149 10.33 -21.59 -1.01
N SER A 150 9.09 -21.74 -1.47
CA SER A 150 8.56 -23.01 -1.96
C SER A 150 9.25 -23.44 -3.27
N VAL A 151 9.50 -22.50 -4.19
CA VAL A 151 10.21 -22.78 -5.45
C VAL A 151 11.67 -23.12 -5.21
N THR A 152 12.37 -22.31 -4.40
CA THR A 152 13.80 -22.56 -4.09
C THR A 152 14.01 -23.82 -3.24
N GLY A 153 13.03 -24.18 -2.42
CA GLY A 153 13.01 -25.42 -1.65
C GLY A 153 12.59 -26.67 -2.44
N SER A 154 12.40 -26.54 -3.77
CA SER A 154 12.00 -27.62 -4.67
C SER A 154 10.78 -28.43 -4.19
N ARG A 155 9.80 -27.75 -3.57
CA ARG A 155 8.58 -28.42 -3.10
C ARG A 155 7.74 -28.87 -4.29
N SER A 156 7.30 -30.13 -4.23
CA SER A 156 6.38 -30.70 -5.21
C SER A 156 5.00 -30.02 -5.10
N ILE A 157 4.36 -29.86 -6.24
CA ILE A 157 2.94 -29.48 -6.32
C ILE A 157 2.19 -30.52 -7.13
N THR A 158 0.92 -30.72 -6.79
CA THR A 158 0.01 -31.55 -7.59
C THR A 158 -0.53 -30.66 -8.71
N PHE A 159 -0.42 -31.14 -9.95
CA PHE A 159 -1.00 -30.43 -11.08
C PHE A 159 -2.50 -30.73 -11.22
N PRO A 160 -3.26 -29.84 -11.89
CA PRO A 160 -4.65 -30.14 -12.22
C PRO A 160 -4.76 -31.50 -12.92
N PRO A 161 -5.76 -32.35 -12.56
CA PRO A 161 -5.89 -33.70 -13.11
C PRO A 161 -5.97 -33.76 -14.64
N ARG A 162 -6.48 -32.70 -15.25
CA ARG A 162 -6.59 -32.59 -16.72
C ARG A 162 -5.26 -32.53 -17.47
N PHE A 163 -4.16 -32.22 -16.78
CA PHE A 163 -2.85 -32.08 -17.40
C PHE A 163 -2.12 -33.44 -17.54
N GLY A 164 -2.53 -34.48 -16.80
CA GLY A 164 -1.92 -35.77 -16.85
C GLY A 164 -0.43 -35.80 -16.46
N LEU A 165 0.01 -34.82 -15.67
CA LEU A 165 1.41 -34.66 -15.31
C LEU A 165 1.74 -35.39 -14.02
N PRO A 166 2.96 -35.98 -13.88
CA PRO A 166 3.39 -36.62 -12.66
C PRO A 166 3.52 -35.60 -11.53
N SER A 167 3.22 -36.05 -10.30
CA SER A 167 3.33 -35.21 -9.09
C SER A 167 4.77 -34.91 -8.66
N SER A 168 5.76 -35.61 -9.23
CA SER A 168 7.17 -35.36 -8.92
C SER A 168 7.70 -34.18 -9.70
N PRO A 169 8.32 -33.19 -9.02
CA PRO A 169 8.78 -32.02 -9.66
C PRO A 169 9.95 -32.30 -10.61
N GLN A 170 9.80 -31.89 -11.82
CA GLN A 170 10.87 -31.57 -12.74
C GLN A 170 11.49 -30.23 -12.29
N PRO A 171 12.63 -29.79 -12.86
CA PRO A 171 13.23 -28.51 -12.49
C PRO A 171 12.19 -27.37 -12.56
N GLN A 172 12.06 -26.66 -11.43
CA GLN A 172 11.18 -25.48 -11.36
C GLN A 172 12.00 -24.20 -11.26
N GLU A 173 11.48 -23.13 -11.84
CA GLU A 173 12.10 -21.83 -11.85
C GLU A 173 11.17 -20.79 -11.25
N VAL A 174 11.77 -19.74 -10.66
CA VAL A 174 11.04 -18.59 -10.14
C VAL A 174 10.50 -17.78 -11.31
N GLY A 175 9.20 -17.63 -11.36
CA GLY A 175 8.54 -16.87 -12.43
C GLY A 175 8.55 -15.36 -12.20
N ALA A 176 8.30 -14.62 -13.27
CA ALA A 176 8.27 -13.16 -13.26
C ALA A 176 7.27 -12.56 -12.25
N GLY A 177 6.15 -13.26 -11.99
CA GLY A 177 5.13 -12.81 -11.03
C GLY A 177 5.67 -12.61 -9.61
N ILE A 178 6.56 -13.49 -9.14
CA ILE A 178 7.18 -13.37 -7.82
C ILE A 178 8.10 -12.15 -7.77
N TYR A 179 8.94 -11.92 -8.78
CA TYR A 179 9.84 -10.77 -8.83
C TYR A 179 9.07 -9.45 -8.87
N VAL A 180 8.02 -9.36 -9.70
CA VAL A 180 7.16 -8.18 -9.77
C VAL A 180 6.45 -7.94 -8.45
N ALA A 181 5.96 -8.99 -7.76
CA ALA A 181 5.31 -8.86 -6.46
C ALA A 181 6.28 -8.36 -5.38
N ILE A 182 7.51 -8.88 -5.33
CA ILE A 182 8.53 -8.44 -4.37
C ILE A 182 8.91 -6.97 -4.61
N PHE A 183 9.18 -6.60 -5.85
CA PHE A 183 9.52 -5.22 -6.21
C PHE A 183 8.38 -4.26 -5.85
N SER A 184 7.16 -4.60 -6.22
CA SER A 184 5.96 -3.80 -5.96
C SER A 184 5.68 -3.64 -4.49
N SER A 185 5.85 -4.71 -3.69
CA SER A 185 5.69 -4.65 -2.23
C SER A 185 6.73 -3.73 -1.59
N GLY A 186 7.98 -3.77 -2.04
CA GLY A 186 9.02 -2.84 -1.59
C GLY A 186 8.67 -1.37 -1.84
N LEU A 187 8.14 -1.07 -3.02
CA LEU A 187 7.67 0.28 -3.35
C LEU A 187 6.48 0.71 -2.49
N LEU A 188 5.52 -0.18 -2.23
CA LEU A 188 4.37 0.10 -1.36
C LEU A 188 4.80 0.36 0.08
N LEU A 189 5.71 -0.44 0.63
CA LEU A 189 6.25 -0.25 1.98
C LEU A 189 6.99 1.09 2.09
N LEU A 190 7.86 1.39 1.13
CA LEU A 190 8.58 2.67 1.08
C LEU A 190 7.61 3.85 0.97
N ALA A 191 6.62 3.77 0.09
CA ALA A 191 5.59 4.78 -0.07
C ALA A 191 4.82 5.01 1.23
N GLY A 192 4.44 3.92 1.92
CA GLY A 192 3.76 3.98 3.21
C GLY A 192 4.57 4.73 4.26
N LEU A 193 5.87 4.44 4.38
CA LEU A 193 6.76 5.13 5.31
C LEU A 193 6.91 6.62 4.97
N LEU A 194 7.06 6.95 3.68
CA LEU A 194 7.16 8.35 3.24
C LEU A 194 5.88 9.14 3.52
N LEU A 195 4.70 8.54 3.31
CA LEU A 195 3.42 9.19 3.59
C LEU A 195 3.19 9.35 5.11
N LEU A 196 3.60 8.38 5.93
CA LEU A 196 3.54 8.49 7.39
C LEU A 196 4.50 9.54 7.96
N SER A 197 5.59 9.84 7.27
CA SER A 197 6.54 10.88 7.69
C SER A 197 6.00 12.31 7.55
N TYR A 198 4.75 12.47 7.08
CA TYR A 198 4.12 13.77 6.95
C TYR A 198 3.98 14.46 8.31
N LYS A 199 4.63 15.62 8.43
CA LYS A 199 4.47 16.50 9.58
C LYS A 199 3.49 17.61 9.20
N THR A 200 2.41 17.74 9.95
CA THR A 200 1.50 18.88 9.80
C THR A 200 2.28 20.16 10.05
N PRO A 201 2.28 21.11 9.12
CA PRO A 201 2.87 22.41 9.41
C PRO A 201 2.09 23.04 10.59
N VAL A 202 2.78 23.28 11.69
CA VAL A 202 2.22 24.02 12.81
C VAL A 202 2.13 25.48 12.34
N PHE A 203 0.96 25.90 11.90
CA PHE A 203 0.69 27.31 11.73
C PHE A 203 0.64 27.94 13.12
N PHE A 204 1.75 28.48 13.57
CA PHE A 204 1.70 29.48 14.62
C PHE A 204 0.91 30.65 14.05
N SER A 205 -0.36 30.73 14.39
CA SER A 205 -1.11 31.96 14.25
C SER A 205 -0.46 32.98 15.18
N ASN A 206 0.56 33.67 14.65
CA ASN A 206 1.03 34.92 15.25
C ASN A 206 -0.07 35.95 14.99
N ASN A 207 -1.18 35.82 15.71
CA ASN A 207 -2.03 36.96 15.98
C ASN A 207 -1.21 37.90 16.86
N LYS A 208 -0.27 38.62 16.22
CA LYS A 208 0.16 39.90 16.71
C LYS A 208 -1.08 40.79 16.60
N VAL A 209 -1.88 40.80 17.65
CA VAL A 209 -2.83 41.89 17.85
C VAL A 209 -2.00 43.14 17.80
N HIS A 210 -2.14 43.87 16.69
CA HIS A 210 -1.44 45.15 16.50
C HIS A 210 -2.02 46.11 17.56
N PRO A 211 -1.19 46.66 18.48
CA PRO A 211 -1.72 47.44 19.61
C PRO A 211 -2.24 48.83 19.19
N SER A 212 -2.33 49.08 17.88
CA SER A 212 -2.58 50.46 17.35
C SER A 212 -4.05 50.83 17.14
N ALA A 213 -5.01 50.05 17.66
CA ALA A 213 -6.42 50.33 17.51
C ALA A 213 -7.23 50.19 18.82
N LEU A 214 -6.58 50.29 19.99
CA LEU A 214 -7.31 50.30 21.25
C LEU A 214 -7.54 51.77 21.64
N ASP A 215 -8.83 52.14 21.69
CA ASP A 215 -9.28 53.41 22.23
C ASP A 215 -8.70 53.67 23.64
N PRO A 216 -8.36 54.90 23.98
CA PRO A 216 -7.79 55.24 25.31
C PRO A 216 -8.63 54.82 26.50
N TRP A 217 -9.90 54.49 26.31
CA TRP A 217 -10.83 54.07 27.35
C TRP A 217 -10.71 52.59 27.75
N ASP A 218 -10.19 51.75 26.90
CA ASP A 218 -10.07 50.30 27.18
C ASP A 218 -8.79 49.90 27.94
N ARG A 219 -7.91 50.86 28.20
CA ARG A 219 -6.61 50.58 28.83
C ARG A 219 -6.72 50.13 30.28
N ASN A 220 -7.80 50.51 30.98
CA ASN A 220 -7.97 50.13 32.39
C ASN A 220 -8.59 48.78 32.63
N SER A 221 -9.25 48.18 31.64
CA SER A 221 -9.81 46.81 31.73
C SER A 221 -8.80 45.73 31.44
N LEU A 222 -7.75 46.04 30.66
CA LEU A 222 -6.70 45.08 30.33
C LEU A 222 -5.68 44.82 31.44
N VAL A 223 -5.50 45.76 32.37
CA VAL A 223 -4.56 45.59 33.49
C VAL A 223 -5.10 44.61 34.52
N SER A 224 -6.42 44.44 34.63
CA SER A 224 -7.05 43.52 35.57
C SER A 224 -7.05 42.05 35.04
N GLY A 225 -6.98 41.85 33.73
CA GLY A 225 -6.92 40.52 33.08
C GLY A 225 -5.52 39.91 33.00
N ALA A 226 -4.49 40.74 32.96
CA ALA A 226 -3.10 40.32 32.81
C ALA A 226 -2.52 39.66 34.08
N THR A 227 -3.06 40.04 35.26
CA THR A 227 -2.58 39.50 36.54
C THR A 227 -3.07 38.09 36.84
N ILE A 228 -4.14 37.63 36.19
CA ILE A 228 -4.69 36.27 36.40
C ILE A 228 -3.99 35.24 35.52
N LEU A 229 -3.36 35.65 34.42
CA LEU A 229 -2.72 34.69 33.48
C LEU A 229 -1.26 34.36 33.84
N THR A 230 -0.63 35.10 34.75
CA THR A 230 0.77 34.83 35.15
C THR A 230 0.91 33.85 36.28
N GLU A 231 -0.14 33.57 37.06
CA GLU A 231 -0.06 32.66 38.23
C GLU A 231 -0.30 31.19 37.89
N ASN A 232 -0.83 30.88 36.70
CA ASN A 232 -1.08 29.48 36.26
C ASN A 232 0.02 28.87 35.38
N ARG A 233 1.20 29.47 35.28
CA ARG A 233 2.27 29.01 34.40
C ARG A 233 3.38 28.22 35.08
N LEU A 234 3.26 27.87 36.32
CA LEU A 234 4.33 27.19 37.08
C LEU A 234 4.04 25.74 37.47
N HIS A 235 2.95 25.11 36.98
CA HIS A 235 2.65 23.73 37.36
C HIS A 235 2.12 22.86 36.22
N ALA A 236 2.78 22.83 35.07
CA ALA A 236 2.42 21.87 34.02
C ALA A 236 3.63 21.44 33.19
N ASP A 237 4.64 20.90 33.88
CA ASP A 237 5.59 19.99 33.25
C ASP A 237 5.26 18.58 33.72
N SER A 238 4.75 17.81 32.81
CA SER A 238 4.60 16.37 32.67
C SER A 238 3.16 15.93 32.44
N PHE A 239 2.80 15.82 31.19
CA PHE A 239 2.05 14.69 30.64
C PHE A 239 1.98 14.86 29.12
N SER A 240 2.64 13.99 28.37
CA SER A 240 2.44 13.88 26.93
C SER A 240 1.08 13.22 26.69
N GLU A 241 0.06 14.02 26.62
CA GLU A 241 -1.26 13.57 26.19
C GLU A 241 -1.36 13.82 24.69
N TYR A 242 -1.58 12.75 23.94
CA TYR A 242 -1.93 12.80 22.53
C TYR A 242 -3.24 13.58 22.40
N SER A 243 -3.13 14.88 22.29
CA SER A 243 -4.26 15.74 21.97
C SER A 243 -4.72 15.38 20.56
N LEU A 244 -5.84 14.65 20.43
CA LEU A 244 -6.65 14.67 19.25
C LEU A 244 -6.87 16.14 18.91
N ALA A 245 -6.27 16.62 17.83
CA ALA A 245 -6.45 17.99 17.38
C ALA A 245 -7.95 18.16 17.09
N SER A 246 -8.64 18.83 18.00
CA SER A 246 -10.00 19.30 17.83
C SER A 246 -10.05 20.14 16.54
N CYS A 247 -10.71 19.63 15.54
CA CYS A 247 -11.02 20.35 14.32
C CYS A 247 -12.25 21.22 14.62
N GLY A 248 -12.03 22.33 15.28
CA GLY A 248 -13.10 23.29 15.59
C GLY A 248 -12.49 24.58 16.07
N THR A 249 -12.45 25.59 15.23
CA THR A 249 -12.37 26.97 15.66
C THR A 249 -13.76 27.53 15.52
N ASP A 250 -14.35 27.88 16.67
CA ASP A 250 -15.64 28.55 16.74
C ASP A 250 -15.58 29.93 16.09
N ASN A 251 -15.72 29.95 14.79
CA ASN A 251 -16.01 31.16 14.07
C ASN A 251 -17.40 31.02 13.43
N PRO A 252 -18.43 31.70 13.94
CA PRO A 252 -19.81 31.53 13.46
C PRO A 252 -20.00 31.96 11.99
N ALA A 253 -19.01 32.59 11.36
CA ALA A 253 -19.03 32.97 9.97
C ALA A 253 -18.61 31.87 8.98
N PHE A 254 -18.04 30.74 9.47
CA PHE A 254 -17.65 29.63 8.64
C PHE A 254 -18.33 28.36 9.15
N ARG A 255 -19.32 27.86 8.42
CA ARG A 255 -19.81 26.49 8.60
C ARG A 255 -18.66 25.56 8.25
N THR A 256 -18.06 24.96 9.26
CA THR A 256 -17.13 23.85 9.10
C THR A 256 -17.95 22.62 8.75
N GLU A 257 -17.75 22.07 7.55
CA GLU A 257 -18.13 20.69 7.29
C GLU A 257 -17.33 19.81 8.25
N GLU A 258 -18.06 18.98 8.99
CA GLU A 258 -17.50 18.05 9.97
C GLU A 258 -16.47 17.13 9.29
N CYS A 259 -15.34 16.97 9.93
CA CYS A 259 -14.35 15.96 9.55
C CYS A 259 -14.76 14.57 10.01
#